data_90336eabf75d0ac8c159a29b5fee1ca2
#
_entry.id   90336eabf75d0ac8c159a29b5fee1ca2
#
_cell.length_a   1.000
_cell.length_b   1.000
_cell.length_c   1.000
_cell.angle_alpha   90.00
_cell.angle_beta   90.00
_cell.angle_gamma   90.00
#
_symmetry.space_group_name_H-M   'P 1'
#
loop_
_entity.id
_entity.type
_entity.pdbx_description
1 polymer ?
#
loop_
_entity_poly.entity_id
_entity_poly.type
_entity_poly.pdbx_seq_one_letter_code
_entity_poly.pdbx_strand_id
1 'polypeptide(L)'
;MSSKYSLKGLLLSLTAVTLIAGCAGPGTSSPEKIQKALAVDTTNSVDQYILGATDVVRVSVWRNEDLSISVPIRPDGKISVPLAGDVQASGLAPEELARDIELRLESYIREPQVSVVVTNMGSHEFSDRVRVTGAVQNPTSVPHRSGMTVLDMVLNSGGLSPFAAANNSVLYRTIDGEVVAIPIKLDEILTRGDISTNYKLRPGDILTVPERRI
;
A
#
# COMPACT_ATOMS: atom_id res chain seq x y z
N MET A 1 -86.18 -6.02 20.10
CA MET A 1 -86.02 -6.60 18.78
C MET A 1 -84.52 -6.54 18.50
N SER A 2 -83.77 -7.46 18.95
CA SER A 2 -83.19 -8.64 18.35
C SER A 2 -82.44 -8.39 17.03
N SER A 3 -81.11 -8.39 17.07
CA SER A 3 -80.30 -8.95 16.03
C SER A 3 -78.88 -9.29 16.55
N LYS A 4 -78.54 -10.54 16.28
CA LYS A 4 -77.34 -11.23 16.78
C LYS A 4 -76.15 -10.92 15.87
N TYR A 5 -75.02 -10.59 16.47
CA TYR A 5 -73.74 -10.44 15.76
C TYR A 5 -73.01 -11.77 15.74
N SER A 6 -72.72 -12.26 14.55
CA SER A 6 -71.90 -13.42 14.31
C SER A 6 -70.42 -13.01 14.25
N LEU A 7 -69.67 -13.53 15.18
CA LEU A 7 -68.23 -13.48 15.28
C LEU A 7 -67.64 -14.66 14.53
N LYS A 8 -66.97 -14.47 13.40
CA LYS A 8 -65.98 -15.45 12.87
C LYS A 8 -65.19 -14.83 11.72
N GLY A 9 -63.86 -14.86 11.88
CA GLY A 9 -62.97 -14.70 10.73
C GLY A 9 -61.73 -13.83 10.96
N LEU A 10 -61.04 -14.01 12.08
CA LEU A 10 -59.66 -13.47 12.22
C LEU A 10 -58.70 -14.44 11.53
N LEU A 11 -58.48 -14.24 10.23
CA LEU A 11 -57.44 -14.95 9.48
C LEU A 11 -56.09 -14.27 9.68
N LEU A 12 -55.29 -14.92 10.50
CA LEU A 12 -53.90 -14.59 10.77
C LEU A 12 -53.09 -14.90 9.49
N SER A 13 -52.81 -13.88 8.65
CA SER A 13 -51.86 -14.02 7.57
C SER A 13 -50.45 -13.85 8.10
N LEU A 14 -49.84 -14.97 8.45
CA LEU A 14 -48.40 -15.06 8.81
C LEU A 14 -47.58 -14.90 7.52
N THR A 15 -47.19 -13.68 7.22
CA THR A 15 -46.21 -13.41 6.15
C THR A 15 -44.85 -13.91 6.61
N ALA A 16 -44.47 -15.07 6.08
CA ALA A 16 -43.13 -15.60 6.19
C ALA A 16 -42.17 -14.68 5.40
N VAL A 17 -41.47 -13.82 6.12
CA VAL A 17 -40.30 -13.10 5.60
C VAL A 17 -39.17 -14.12 5.48
N THR A 18 -39.03 -14.71 4.27
CA THR A 18 -37.87 -15.51 3.90
C THR A 18 -36.65 -14.57 3.86
N LEU A 19 -35.83 -14.59 4.89
CA LEU A 19 -34.47 -14.07 4.87
C LEU A 19 -33.70 -14.89 3.81
N ILE A 20 -33.52 -14.30 2.64
CA ILE A 20 -32.54 -14.79 1.67
C ILE A 20 -31.17 -14.44 2.25
N ALA A 21 -30.62 -15.35 3.04
CA ALA A 21 -29.20 -15.33 3.39
C ALA A 21 -28.45 -15.56 2.06
N GLY A 22 -28.06 -14.47 1.42
CA GLY A 22 -27.18 -14.50 0.28
C GLY A 22 -25.89 -15.18 0.72
N CYS A 23 -25.62 -16.36 0.12
CA CYS A 23 -24.31 -17.01 0.22
C CYS A 23 -23.27 -16.05 -0.36
N ALA A 24 -22.65 -15.22 0.50
CA ALA A 24 -21.42 -14.55 0.18
C ALA A 24 -20.39 -15.65 -0.01
N GLY A 25 -19.95 -15.86 -1.23
CA GLY A 25 -18.81 -16.75 -1.53
C GLY A 25 -17.59 -16.29 -0.73
N PRO A 26 -16.73 -17.20 -0.30
CA PRO A 26 -15.57 -16.84 0.51
C PRO A 26 -14.64 -15.93 -0.31
N GLY A 27 -14.54 -14.65 0.04
CA GLY A 27 -13.43 -13.84 -0.38
C GLY A 27 -13.63 -12.42 -0.89
N THR A 28 -14.84 -11.88 -1.01
CA THR A 28 -15.00 -10.48 -1.44
C THR A 28 -15.59 -9.60 -0.33
N SER A 29 -15.02 -8.41 -0.17
CA SER A 29 -15.55 -7.41 0.77
C SER A 29 -16.83 -6.76 0.23
N SER A 30 -17.58 -6.07 1.11
CA SER A 30 -18.78 -5.35 0.68
C SER A 30 -18.45 -4.24 -0.33
N PRO A 31 -19.37 -3.91 -1.26
CA PRO A 31 -19.14 -2.87 -2.26
C PRO A 31 -18.70 -1.51 -1.67
N GLU A 32 -19.25 -1.13 -0.51
CA GLU A 32 -18.91 0.10 0.19
C GLU A 32 -17.45 0.11 0.68
N LYS A 33 -16.97 -1.01 1.23
CA LYS A 33 -15.58 -1.16 1.65
C LYS A 33 -14.63 -1.10 0.46
N ILE A 34 -15.00 -1.75 -0.66
CA ILE A 34 -14.22 -1.71 -1.89
C ILE A 34 -14.16 -0.28 -2.44
N GLN A 35 -15.28 0.45 -2.50
CA GLN A 35 -15.30 1.84 -2.95
C GLN A 35 -14.45 2.74 -2.05
N LYS A 36 -14.55 2.59 -0.73
CA LYS A 36 -13.67 3.31 0.21
C LYS A 36 -12.20 2.99 -0.06
N ALA A 37 -11.88 1.71 -0.29
CA ALA A 37 -10.53 1.25 -0.57
C ALA A 37 -9.95 1.82 -1.87
N LEU A 38 -10.78 2.07 -2.86
CA LEU A 38 -10.38 2.64 -4.16
C LEU A 38 -10.38 4.18 -4.14
N ALA A 39 -11.28 4.82 -3.36
CA ALA A 39 -11.45 6.27 -3.34
C ALA A 39 -10.29 7.03 -2.68
N VAL A 40 -9.51 6.39 -1.80
CA VAL A 40 -8.37 7.02 -1.11
C VAL A 40 -7.23 7.42 -2.08
N ASP A 41 -7.28 6.98 -3.36
CA ASP A 41 -6.28 7.32 -4.39
C ASP A 41 -6.36 8.77 -4.92
N THR A 42 -7.32 9.58 -4.48
CA THR A 42 -7.54 10.93 -5.03
C THR A 42 -6.74 12.03 -4.33
N THR A 43 -6.03 11.72 -3.25
CA THR A 43 -5.12 12.69 -2.63
C THR A 43 -3.72 12.50 -3.23
N ASN A 44 -3.44 13.23 -4.32
CA ASN A 44 -2.08 13.56 -4.73
C ASN A 44 -1.45 14.50 -3.69
N SER A 45 -1.24 14.02 -2.47
CA SER A 45 -0.18 14.58 -1.65
C SER A 45 1.12 14.03 -2.27
N VAL A 46 1.95 14.92 -2.79
CA VAL A 46 3.37 14.61 -2.96
C VAL A 46 3.85 14.42 -1.54
N ASP A 47 3.75 13.19 -1.04
CA ASP A 47 4.21 12.88 0.31
C ASP A 47 5.70 13.19 0.35
N GLN A 48 6.08 14.14 1.20
CA GLN A 48 7.47 14.47 1.46
C GLN A 48 8.18 13.17 1.88
N TYR A 49 9.33 12.90 1.27
CA TYR A 49 10.11 11.72 1.62
C TYR A 49 10.56 11.81 3.08
N ILE A 50 10.25 10.80 3.86
CA ILE A 50 10.68 10.67 5.25
C ILE A 50 11.77 9.61 5.34
N LEU A 51 12.90 10.02 5.87
CA LEU A 51 14.07 9.17 6.04
C LEU A 51 13.76 7.99 6.98
N GLY A 52 14.24 6.81 6.61
CA GLY A 52 14.08 5.59 7.39
C GLY A 52 15.41 4.87 7.64
N ALA A 53 15.40 3.90 8.56
CA ALA A 53 16.55 3.02 8.76
C ALA A 53 16.92 2.30 7.46
N THR A 54 18.21 2.09 7.21
CA THR A 54 18.79 1.50 5.99
C THR A 54 18.85 2.41 4.77
N ASP A 55 18.24 3.61 4.79
CA ASP A 55 18.50 4.61 3.75
C ASP A 55 19.94 5.03 3.75
N VAL A 56 20.49 5.38 2.61
CA VAL A 56 21.81 5.95 2.50
C VAL A 56 21.69 7.42 2.12
N VAL A 57 22.23 8.28 2.96
CA VAL A 57 22.23 9.73 2.75
C VAL A 57 23.65 10.23 2.47
N ARG A 58 23.75 11.16 1.55
CA ARG A 58 24.95 11.96 1.34
C ARG A 58 24.73 13.32 1.99
N VAL A 59 25.52 13.59 3.01
CA VAL A 59 25.63 14.90 3.67
C VAL A 59 26.77 15.66 3.00
N SER A 60 26.48 16.82 2.44
CA SER A 60 27.50 17.69 1.81
C SER A 60 27.53 19.03 2.56
N VAL A 61 28.70 19.39 3.06
CA VAL A 61 28.94 20.67 3.76
C VAL A 61 29.70 21.61 2.82
N TRP A 62 29.06 22.76 2.48
CA TRP A 62 29.63 23.69 1.52
C TRP A 62 31.04 24.17 1.94
N ARG A 63 31.99 24.11 1.02
CA ARG A 63 33.41 24.45 1.23
C ARG A 63 34.14 23.65 2.29
N ASN A 64 33.58 22.52 2.77
CA ASN A 64 34.19 21.65 3.76
C ASN A 64 34.02 20.18 3.34
N GLU A 65 34.84 19.77 2.37
CA GLU A 65 34.78 18.40 1.83
C GLU A 65 35.10 17.36 2.92
N ASP A 66 36.00 17.69 3.84
CA ASP A 66 36.39 16.81 4.96
C ASP A 66 35.24 16.51 5.94
N LEU A 67 34.20 17.34 5.94
CA LEU A 67 32.95 17.13 6.72
C LEU A 67 31.85 16.48 5.92
N SER A 68 32.03 16.37 4.61
CA SER A 68 31.04 15.75 3.71
C SER A 68 31.19 14.23 3.72
N ILE A 69 30.07 13.51 3.89
CA ILE A 69 30.09 12.06 4.07
C ILE A 69 28.88 11.40 3.45
N SER A 70 29.04 10.15 3.02
CA SER A 70 27.92 9.29 2.63
C SER A 70 27.79 8.15 3.63
N VAL A 71 26.65 8.07 4.31
CA VAL A 71 26.44 7.11 5.41
C VAL A 71 25.05 6.49 5.37
N PRO A 72 24.90 5.22 5.75
CA PRO A 72 23.60 4.63 5.98
C PRO A 72 23.00 5.12 7.30
N ILE A 73 21.68 5.26 7.33
CA ILE A 73 20.91 5.46 8.56
C ILE A 73 20.91 4.15 9.33
N ARG A 74 21.43 4.20 10.55
CA ARG A 74 21.53 3.04 11.44
C ARG A 74 20.15 2.55 11.90
N PRO A 75 20.03 1.30 12.42
CA PRO A 75 18.79 0.77 12.98
C PRO A 75 18.21 1.59 14.13
N ASP A 76 19.07 2.36 14.87
CA ASP A 76 18.64 3.30 15.91
C ASP A 76 18.12 4.64 15.33
N GLY A 77 18.05 4.76 14.01
CA GLY A 77 17.54 5.93 13.30
C GLY A 77 18.52 7.09 13.18
N LYS A 78 19.79 6.91 13.57
CA LYS A 78 20.80 7.97 13.60
C LYS A 78 21.83 7.81 12.49
N ILE A 79 22.49 8.93 12.16
CA ILE A 79 23.71 8.99 11.36
C ILE A 79 24.82 9.65 12.19
N SER A 80 26.08 9.30 11.91
CA SER A 80 27.25 9.94 12.52
C SER A 80 27.89 10.88 11.50
N VAL A 81 27.95 12.15 11.83
CA VAL A 81 28.53 13.21 10.98
C VAL A 81 29.77 13.80 11.65
N PRO A 82 30.86 14.01 10.92
CA PRO A 82 32.06 14.63 11.51
C PRO A 82 31.74 15.96 12.21
N LEU A 83 32.29 16.18 13.39
CA LEU A 83 32.06 17.32 14.28
C LEU A 83 30.64 17.44 14.85
N ALA A 84 29.59 17.14 14.09
CA ALA A 84 28.20 17.19 14.56
C ALA A 84 27.83 15.98 15.45
N GLY A 85 28.61 14.87 15.38
CA GLY A 85 28.35 13.65 16.14
C GLY A 85 27.15 12.86 15.62
N ASP A 86 26.45 12.18 16.53
CA ASP A 86 25.25 11.39 16.21
C ASP A 86 24.02 12.31 16.09
N VAL A 87 23.38 12.29 14.91
CA VAL A 87 22.19 13.09 14.59
C VAL A 87 21.02 12.17 14.28
N GLN A 88 19.83 12.46 14.81
CA GLN A 88 18.61 11.74 14.44
C GLN A 88 18.30 12.05 12.99
N ALA A 89 18.08 10.99 12.18
CA ALA A 89 17.75 11.09 10.77
C ALA A 89 16.40 10.43 10.45
N SER A 90 16.15 9.25 10.99
CA SER A 90 14.87 8.55 10.77
C SER A 90 13.70 9.34 11.34
N GLY A 91 12.63 9.45 10.55
CA GLY A 91 11.43 10.21 10.88
C GLY A 91 11.48 11.68 10.46
N LEU A 92 12.62 12.16 9.93
CA LEU A 92 12.78 13.52 9.41
C LEU A 92 12.78 13.55 7.88
N ALA A 93 12.44 14.69 7.32
CA ALA A 93 12.72 14.99 5.92
C ALA A 93 14.20 15.33 5.72
N PRO A 94 14.78 15.11 4.52
CA PRO A 94 16.18 15.47 4.24
C PRO A 94 16.55 16.91 4.58
N GLU A 95 15.64 17.86 4.34
CA GLU A 95 15.80 19.28 4.61
C GLU A 95 15.79 19.59 6.12
N GLU A 96 15.06 18.82 6.91
CA GLU A 96 15.04 18.94 8.37
C GLU A 96 16.34 18.41 8.96
N LEU A 97 16.80 17.26 8.47
CA LEU A 97 18.09 16.71 8.86
C LEU A 97 19.24 17.67 8.52
N ALA A 98 19.19 18.31 7.35
CA ALA A 98 20.21 19.29 6.96
C ALA A 98 20.28 20.43 7.96
N ARG A 99 19.15 21.02 8.36
CA ARG A 99 19.06 22.09 9.36
C ARG A 99 19.59 21.66 10.73
N ASP A 100 19.28 20.45 11.16
CA ASP A 100 19.77 19.93 12.45
C ASP A 100 21.29 19.77 12.46
N ILE A 101 21.88 19.37 11.32
CA ILE A 101 23.33 19.27 11.16
C ILE A 101 23.96 20.69 11.15
N GLU A 102 23.37 21.65 10.43
CA GLU A 102 23.84 23.05 10.41
C GLU A 102 23.94 23.63 11.81
N LEU A 103 22.88 23.52 12.60
CA LEU A 103 22.83 24.01 13.98
C LEU A 103 23.96 23.42 14.85
N ARG A 104 24.30 22.14 14.68
CA ARG A 104 25.37 21.49 15.43
C ARG A 104 26.75 21.93 14.97
N LEU A 105 26.91 22.21 13.67
CA LEU A 105 28.19 22.65 13.10
C LEU A 105 28.51 24.13 13.38
N GLU A 106 27.51 24.96 13.71
CA GLU A 106 27.73 26.39 14.07
C GLU A 106 28.75 26.59 15.17
N SER A 107 28.93 25.61 16.07
CA SER A 107 29.96 25.67 17.13
C SER A 107 31.39 25.50 16.60
N TYR A 108 31.57 25.03 15.38
CA TYR A 108 32.88 24.69 14.79
C TYR A 108 33.21 25.51 13.55
N ILE A 109 32.20 25.89 12.77
CA ILE A 109 32.36 26.66 11.53
C ILE A 109 31.34 27.78 11.45
N ARG A 110 31.73 28.88 10.78
CA ARG A 110 30.81 30.03 10.56
C ARG A 110 29.87 29.74 9.41
N GLU A 111 28.60 29.99 9.65
CA GLU A 111 27.51 29.92 8.62
C GLU A 111 27.61 28.61 7.82
N PRO A 112 27.51 27.43 8.47
CA PRO A 112 27.52 26.17 7.78
C PRO A 112 26.31 26.08 6.83
N GLN A 113 26.54 25.62 5.60
CA GLN A 113 25.48 25.28 4.66
C GLN A 113 25.56 23.80 4.36
N VAL A 114 24.51 23.06 4.70
CA VAL A 114 24.44 21.61 4.56
C VAL A 114 23.35 21.23 3.58
N SER A 115 23.66 20.29 2.70
CA SER A 115 22.70 19.63 1.84
C SER A 115 22.70 18.14 2.13
N VAL A 116 21.50 17.58 2.28
CA VAL A 116 21.31 16.13 2.46
C VAL A 116 20.58 15.59 1.26
N VAL A 117 21.18 14.59 0.60
CA VAL A 117 20.62 13.91 -0.57
C VAL A 117 20.50 12.43 -0.26
N VAL A 118 19.31 11.85 -0.50
CA VAL A 118 19.09 10.41 -0.40
C VAL A 118 19.67 9.74 -1.65
N THR A 119 20.66 8.89 -1.47
CA THR A 119 21.32 8.16 -2.57
C THR A 119 20.81 6.74 -2.72
N ASN A 120 20.22 6.17 -1.66
CA ASN A 120 19.56 4.89 -1.68
C ASN A 120 18.38 4.91 -0.69
N MET A 121 17.20 4.47 -1.14
CA MET A 121 15.94 4.44 -0.37
C MET A 121 15.66 3.03 0.18
N GLY A 122 16.60 2.46 0.93
CA GLY A 122 16.52 1.10 1.44
C GLY A 122 15.32 0.84 2.37
N SER A 123 14.90 1.84 3.14
CA SER A 123 13.74 1.74 4.03
C SER A 123 12.45 1.52 3.26
N HIS A 124 12.24 2.26 2.17
CA HIS A 124 11.06 2.13 1.31
C HIS A 124 11.09 0.86 0.44
N GLU A 125 12.27 0.43 0.01
CA GLU A 125 12.40 -0.83 -0.72
C GLU A 125 11.97 -2.05 0.10
N PHE A 126 12.11 -1.99 1.41
CA PHE A 126 11.72 -3.08 2.31
C PHE A 126 10.27 -2.96 2.79
N SER A 127 9.81 -1.77 3.20
CA SER A 127 8.46 -1.54 3.73
C SER A 127 7.40 -1.50 2.64
N ASP A 128 7.71 -0.82 1.52
CA ASP A 128 6.73 -0.47 0.51
C ASP A 128 6.73 -1.47 -0.64
N ARG A 129 6.36 -2.69 -0.35
CA ARG A 129 6.34 -3.77 -1.33
C ARG A 129 4.93 -4.15 -1.75
N VAL A 130 4.81 -4.56 -3.01
CA VAL A 130 3.64 -5.25 -3.55
C VAL A 130 3.99 -6.71 -3.80
N ARG A 131 3.05 -7.60 -3.54
CA ARG A 131 3.26 -9.04 -3.65
C ARG A 131 2.25 -9.66 -4.61
N VAL A 132 2.70 -10.65 -5.39
CA VAL A 132 1.81 -11.53 -6.14
C VAL A 132 2.08 -12.99 -5.78
N THR A 133 1.01 -13.73 -5.55
CA THR A 133 1.04 -15.12 -5.09
C THR A 133 0.04 -15.98 -5.85
N GLY A 134 0.18 -17.30 -5.76
CA GLY A 134 -0.72 -18.28 -6.39
C GLY A 134 -0.32 -18.62 -7.82
N ALA A 135 -1.30 -18.80 -8.70
CA ALA A 135 -1.14 -19.32 -10.05
C ALA A 135 -0.59 -18.28 -11.05
N VAL A 136 0.61 -17.76 -10.76
CA VAL A 136 1.45 -16.95 -11.66
C VAL A 136 2.72 -17.74 -12.01
N GLN A 137 3.44 -17.33 -13.06
CA GLN A 137 4.67 -18.03 -13.45
C GLN A 137 5.74 -17.98 -12.34
N ASN A 138 5.97 -16.79 -11.78
CA ASN A 138 6.95 -16.55 -10.73
C ASN A 138 6.32 -15.71 -9.61
N PRO A 139 5.80 -16.34 -8.53
CA PRO A 139 5.37 -15.59 -7.36
C PRO A 139 6.49 -14.69 -6.85
N THR A 140 6.21 -13.40 -6.68
CA THR A 140 7.26 -12.42 -6.40
C THR A 140 6.78 -11.29 -5.50
N SER A 141 7.74 -10.60 -4.89
CA SER A 141 7.55 -9.38 -4.13
C SER A 141 8.48 -8.32 -4.70
N VAL A 142 7.93 -7.18 -5.11
CA VAL A 142 8.69 -6.07 -5.69
C VAL A 142 8.42 -4.77 -4.93
N PRO A 143 9.39 -3.84 -4.88
CA PRO A 143 9.14 -2.50 -4.37
C PRO A 143 8.00 -1.82 -5.14
N HIS A 144 7.10 -1.16 -4.42
CA HIS A 144 6.05 -0.37 -5.05
C HIS A 144 6.65 0.83 -5.80
N ARG A 145 6.10 1.12 -6.97
CA ARG A 145 6.43 2.33 -7.74
C ARG A 145 5.16 3.12 -8.01
N SER A 146 5.26 4.43 -7.93
CA SER A 146 4.12 5.32 -8.22
C SER A 146 3.54 5.03 -9.60
N GLY A 147 2.22 4.88 -9.67
CA GLY A 147 1.51 4.52 -10.90
C GLY A 147 1.45 3.02 -11.22
N MET A 148 2.09 2.15 -10.44
CA MET A 148 2.06 0.70 -10.64
C MET A 148 0.64 0.15 -10.55
N THR A 149 0.25 -0.71 -11.50
CA THR A 149 -1.08 -1.31 -11.59
C THR A 149 -1.06 -2.83 -11.36
N VAL A 150 -2.24 -3.42 -11.24
CA VAL A 150 -2.42 -4.88 -11.17
C VAL A 150 -1.79 -5.57 -12.39
N LEU A 151 -1.99 -5.01 -13.59
CA LEU A 151 -1.40 -5.55 -14.83
C LEU A 151 0.12 -5.55 -14.76
N ASP A 152 0.75 -4.44 -14.32
CA ASP A 152 2.21 -4.37 -14.20
C ASP A 152 2.74 -5.45 -13.27
N MET A 153 2.05 -5.72 -12.16
CA MET A 153 2.45 -6.75 -11.21
C MET A 153 2.37 -8.16 -11.80
N VAL A 154 1.33 -8.46 -12.57
CA VAL A 154 1.18 -9.75 -13.27
C VAL A 154 2.27 -9.92 -14.34
N LEU A 155 2.57 -8.88 -15.12
CA LEU A 155 3.63 -8.92 -16.12
C LEU A 155 5.02 -9.09 -15.48
N ASN A 156 5.28 -8.42 -14.35
CA ASN A 156 6.52 -8.59 -13.58
C ASN A 156 6.71 -10.02 -13.05
N SER A 157 5.61 -10.75 -12.82
CA SER A 157 5.67 -12.16 -12.40
C SER A 157 5.83 -13.15 -13.56
N GLY A 158 5.97 -12.66 -14.81
CA GLY A 158 6.04 -13.49 -16.01
C GLY A 158 4.67 -13.93 -16.55
N GLY A 159 3.58 -13.35 -16.05
CA GLY A 159 2.21 -13.69 -16.45
C GLY A 159 1.57 -14.78 -15.61
N LEU A 160 0.40 -15.22 -16.07
CA LEU A 160 -0.40 -16.26 -15.39
C LEU A 160 0.12 -17.66 -15.71
N SER A 161 -0.02 -18.58 -14.76
CA SER A 161 0.18 -20.00 -15.03
C SER A 161 -0.98 -20.57 -15.86
N PRO A 162 -0.79 -21.69 -16.57
CA PRO A 162 -1.87 -22.36 -17.34
C PRO A 162 -3.06 -22.79 -16.47
N PHE A 163 -2.85 -22.95 -15.19
CA PHE A 163 -3.86 -23.41 -14.22
C PHE A 163 -4.56 -22.25 -13.49
N ALA A 164 -4.28 -21.01 -13.84
CA ALA A 164 -4.85 -19.86 -13.17
C ALA A 164 -6.35 -19.73 -13.36
N ALA A 165 -7.09 -19.50 -12.27
CA ALA A 165 -8.47 -19.03 -12.30
C ALA A 165 -8.48 -17.50 -12.36
N ALA A 166 -8.06 -16.93 -13.49
CA ALA A 166 -7.70 -15.53 -13.67
C ALA A 166 -8.78 -14.53 -13.22
N ASN A 167 -10.08 -14.80 -13.53
CA ASN A 167 -11.18 -13.92 -13.15
C ASN A 167 -11.65 -14.07 -11.69
N ASN A 168 -11.05 -15.01 -10.94
CA ASN A 168 -11.28 -15.18 -9.51
C ASN A 168 -10.14 -14.58 -8.67
N SER A 169 -9.29 -13.79 -9.28
CA SER A 169 -8.17 -13.13 -8.59
C SER A 169 -8.67 -12.08 -7.61
N VAL A 170 -7.92 -11.90 -6.54
CA VAL A 170 -8.26 -10.98 -5.46
C VAL A 170 -7.06 -10.14 -5.09
N LEU A 171 -7.27 -8.83 -4.99
CA LEU A 171 -6.33 -7.89 -4.43
C LEU A 171 -6.69 -7.64 -2.96
N TYR A 172 -5.80 -7.97 -2.05
CA TYR A 172 -5.92 -7.68 -0.63
C TYR A 172 -5.20 -6.38 -0.31
N ARG A 173 -5.96 -5.43 0.25
CA ARG A 173 -5.47 -4.11 0.66
C ARG A 173 -5.81 -3.86 2.12
N THR A 174 -4.84 -3.42 2.91
CA THR A 174 -5.08 -3.03 4.30
C THR A 174 -5.42 -1.55 4.38
N ILE A 175 -6.55 -1.21 5.00
CA ILE A 175 -7.01 0.16 5.22
C ILE A 175 -7.46 0.28 6.67
N ASP A 176 -6.91 1.23 7.40
CA ASP A 176 -7.23 1.47 8.81
C ASP A 176 -7.11 0.18 9.67
N GLY A 177 -6.15 -0.71 9.32
CA GLY A 177 -5.93 -1.98 9.99
C GLY A 177 -6.88 -3.12 9.57
N GLU A 178 -7.85 -2.86 8.69
CA GLU A 178 -8.78 -3.86 8.15
C GLU A 178 -8.35 -4.31 6.75
N VAL A 179 -8.40 -5.62 6.48
CA VAL A 179 -8.09 -6.18 5.16
C VAL A 179 -9.34 -6.16 4.29
N VAL A 180 -9.26 -5.45 3.16
CA VAL A 180 -10.30 -5.38 2.13
C VAL A 180 -9.93 -6.26 0.95
N ALA A 181 -10.80 -7.20 0.59
CA ALA A 181 -10.66 -8.10 -0.55
C ALA A 181 -11.36 -7.52 -1.78
N ILE A 182 -10.59 -7.11 -2.78
CA ILE A 182 -11.05 -6.45 -4.01
C ILE A 182 -10.97 -7.45 -5.16
N PRO A 183 -12.10 -7.82 -5.81
CA PRO A 183 -12.09 -8.76 -6.90
C PRO A 183 -11.41 -8.17 -8.14
N ILE A 184 -10.58 -8.98 -8.80
CA ILE A 184 -9.85 -8.62 -10.02
C ILE A 184 -10.17 -9.63 -11.12
N LYS A 185 -10.46 -9.14 -12.31
CA LYS A 185 -10.76 -9.96 -13.50
C LYS A 185 -9.56 -9.96 -14.45
N LEU A 186 -8.52 -10.72 -14.11
CA LEU A 186 -7.28 -10.75 -14.89
C LEU A 186 -7.46 -11.25 -16.33
N ASP A 187 -8.36 -12.18 -16.57
CA ASP A 187 -8.62 -12.65 -17.94
C ASP A 187 -9.23 -11.55 -18.80
N GLU A 188 -10.17 -10.76 -18.26
CA GLU A 188 -10.75 -9.60 -18.96
C GLU A 188 -9.67 -8.56 -19.30
N ILE A 189 -8.75 -8.28 -18.36
CA ILE A 189 -7.65 -7.34 -18.57
C ILE A 189 -6.70 -7.83 -19.66
N LEU A 190 -6.26 -9.10 -19.57
CA LEU A 190 -5.17 -9.64 -20.40
C LEU A 190 -5.64 -10.04 -21.80
N THR A 191 -6.87 -10.55 -21.94
CA THR A 191 -7.35 -11.13 -23.21
C THR A 191 -8.32 -10.22 -23.94
N ARG A 192 -9.13 -9.44 -23.20
CA ARG A 192 -10.17 -8.57 -23.78
C ARG A 192 -9.84 -7.09 -23.74
N GLY A 193 -8.80 -6.70 -23.03
CA GLY A 193 -8.43 -5.29 -22.85
C GLY A 193 -9.40 -4.51 -21.95
N ASP A 194 -10.27 -5.19 -21.19
CA ASP A 194 -11.13 -4.54 -20.20
C ASP A 194 -10.32 -4.20 -18.94
N ILE A 195 -9.93 -2.95 -18.84
CA ILE A 195 -9.12 -2.42 -17.73
C ILE A 195 -9.96 -1.93 -16.53
N SER A 196 -11.25 -2.21 -16.48
CA SER A 196 -12.14 -1.74 -15.40
C SER A 196 -11.71 -2.18 -14.00
N THR A 197 -11.01 -3.32 -13.90
CA THR A 197 -10.45 -3.84 -12.63
C THR A 197 -8.91 -3.75 -12.57
N ASN A 198 -8.28 -3.00 -13.48
CA ASN A 198 -6.85 -2.74 -13.46
C ASN A 198 -6.51 -1.59 -12.50
N TYR A 199 -6.71 -1.82 -11.21
CA TYR A 199 -6.50 -0.79 -10.19
C TYR A 199 -5.03 -0.47 -9.99
N LYS A 200 -4.75 0.78 -9.57
CA LYS A 200 -3.42 1.17 -9.06
C LYS A 200 -3.13 0.43 -7.76
N LEU A 201 -1.93 -0.07 -7.66
CA LEU A 201 -1.42 -0.76 -6.47
C LEU A 201 -0.90 0.24 -5.45
N ARG A 202 -0.87 -0.17 -4.20
CA ARG A 202 -0.34 0.57 -3.06
C ARG A 202 0.70 -0.25 -2.31
N PRO A 203 1.57 0.41 -1.54
CA PRO A 203 2.44 -0.29 -0.60
C PRO A 203 1.63 -1.24 0.30
N GLY A 204 2.12 -2.47 0.44
CA GLY A 204 1.46 -3.51 1.23
C GLY A 204 0.41 -4.34 0.51
N ASP A 205 -0.02 -3.99 -0.71
CA ASP A 205 -0.98 -4.76 -1.49
C ASP A 205 -0.48 -6.18 -1.81
N ILE A 206 -1.41 -7.14 -1.76
CA ILE A 206 -1.15 -8.54 -2.10
C ILE A 206 -2.17 -8.98 -3.16
N LEU A 207 -1.68 -9.29 -4.36
CA LEU A 207 -2.48 -9.89 -5.42
C LEU A 207 -2.39 -11.42 -5.31
N THR A 208 -3.53 -12.09 -5.17
CA THR A 208 -3.61 -13.54 -5.13
C THR A 208 -4.37 -14.05 -6.35
N VAL A 209 -3.74 -14.94 -7.11
CA VAL A 209 -4.32 -15.60 -8.26
C VAL A 209 -4.60 -17.06 -7.88
N PRO A 210 -5.85 -17.48 -7.70
CA PRO A 210 -6.16 -18.87 -7.34
C PRO A 210 -5.97 -19.82 -8.53
N GLU A 211 -5.78 -21.10 -8.21
CA GLU A 211 -5.81 -22.16 -9.21
C GLU A 211 -7.27 -22.55 -9.57
N ARG A 212 -7.46 -23.08 -10.77
CA ARG A 212 -8.74 -23.70 -11.17
C ARG A 212 -8.93 -24.96 -10.36
N ARG A 213 -10.07 -25.05 -9.70
CA ARG A 213 -10.50 -26.32 -9.11
C ARG A 213 -10.99 -27.23 -10.24
N ILE A 214 -10.42 -28.42 -10.33
CA ILE A 214 -10.82 -29.49 -11.23
C ILE A 214 -12.06 -30.17 -10.65
#